data_0612760704892ebc28f18b14d73ff4fb
#
_entry.id   0612760704892ebc28f18b14d73ff4fb
#
_cell.length_a   1.000
_cell.length_b   1.000
_cell.length_c   1.000
_cell.angle_alpha   90.00
_cell.angle_beta   90.00
_cell.angle_gamma   90.00
#
_symmetry.space_group_name_H-M   'P 1'
#
loop_
_entity.id
_entity.type
_entity.pdbx_description
1 polymer ?
#
loop_
_entity_poly.entity_id
_entity_poly.type
_entity_poly.pdbx_seq_one_letter_code
_entity_poly.pdbx_strand_id
1 'polypeptide(L)'
;RPGEGVAEHAAGLRIGPGLDPTNDIGPLVSREQLTKVTGYLDDGIAQGARALAGGGRHGDTGFYVQPTLLVDVNRDFNVYQEEIFGPVAVAVPFNRDRGVREAANDTPYGLAASVWTRDVSTAHRVAQQIKAGTVWVNCHNAFDTALPFGGYKQSGWGRELGEGAIAEYTQTKAINIAL
;
A
#
# COMPACT_ATOMS: atom_id res chain seq x y z
N ARG A 1 19.00 -11.05 5.78
CA ARG A 1 18.87 -9.88 4.86
C ARG A 1 17.51 -9.25 5.04
N PRO A 2 17.31 -7.94 4.80
CA PRO A 2 16.07 -7.25 5.14
C PRO A 2 14.78 -7.79 4.48
N GLY A 3 14.81 -8.59 3.47
CA GLY A 3 13.63 -9.17 2.82
C GLY A 3 13.33 -10.64 3.21
N GLU A 4 14.26 -11.32 3.84
CA GLU A 4 14.13 -12.77 4.09
C GLU A 4 12.99 -13.09 5.07
N GLY A 5 12.85 -12.35 6.16
CA GLY A 5 11.76 -12.55 7.12
C GLY A 5 10.37 -12.25 6.54
N VAL A 6 10.26 -11.24 5.66
CA VAL A 6 8.99 -10.94 4.96
C VAL A 6 8.67 -12.05 3.95
N ALA A 7 9.66 -12.53 3.22
CA ALA A 7 9.49 -13.62 2.26
C ALA A 7 9.10 -14.94 2.95
N GLU A 8 9.73 -15.26 4.06
CA GLU A 8 9.39 -16.43 4.87
C GLU A 8 7.95 -16.36 5.41
N HIS A 9 7.56 -15.20 5.94
CA HIS A 9 6.19 -14.98 6.38
C HIS A 9 5.19 -15.12 5.22
N ALA A 10 5.46 -14.49 4.08
CA ALA A 10 4.60 -14.56 2.89
C ALA A 10 4.42 -16.00 2.37
N ALA A 11 5.51 -16.78 2.36
CA ALA A 11 5.47 -18.18 1.95
C ALA A 11 4.70 -19.08 2.93
N GLY A 12 4.60 -18.69 4.19
CA GLY A 12 3.87 -19.44 5.22
C GLY A 12 2.37 -19.17 5.29
N LEU A 13 1.87 -18.14 4.57
CA LEU A 13 0.44 -17.79 4.56
C LEU A 13 -0.40 -18.85 3.83
N ARG A 14 -1.50 -19.24 4.47
CA ARG A 14 -2.46 -20.20 3.91
C ARG A 14 -3.45 -19.49 3.01
N ILE A 15 -3.58 -20.00 1.79
CA ILE A 15 -4.42 -19.40 0.75
C ILE A 15 -5.61 -20.31 0.51
N GLY A 16 -6.83 -19.75 0.54
CA GLY A 16 -8.02 -20.54 0.31
C GLY A 16 -9.31 -19.72 0.39
N PRO A 17 -10.48 -20.40 0.43
CA PRO A 17 -11.79 -19.72 0.51
C PRO A 17 -11.89 -18.77 1.70
N GLY A 18 -12.40 -17.56 1.46
CA GLY A 18 -12.50 -16.53 2.50
C GLY A 18 -13.48 -16.82 3.63
N LEU A 19 -14.38 -17.79 3.47
CA LEU A 19 -15.27 -18.26 4.54
C LEU A 19 -14.65 -19.33 5.44
N ASP A 20 -13.50 -19.85 5.09
CA ASP A 20 -12.74 -20.80 5.92
C ASP A 20 -11.80 -20.01 6.84
N PRO A 21 -12.05 -19.97 8.15
CA PRO A 21 -11.25 -19.20 9.10
C PRO A 21 -9.83 -19.73 9.28
N THR A 22 -9.50 -20.88 8.70
CA THR A 22 -8.13 -21.41 8.72
C THR A 22 -7.22 -20.78 7.67
N ASN A 23 -7.78 -20.09 6.68
CA ASN A 23 -7.01 -19.38 5.65
C ASN A 23 -6.65 -17.96 6.08
N ASP A 24 -5.47 -17.54 5.69
CA ASP A 24 -4.94 -16.20 5.99
C ASP A 24 -5.21 -15.23 4.82
N ILE A 25 -5.31 -15.75 3.58
CA ILE A 25 -5.56 -14.95 2.36
C ILE A 25 -6.67 -15.60 1.52
N GLY A 26 -7.66 -14.78 1.15
CA GLY A 26 -8.75 -15.13 0.25
C GLY A 26 -8.42 -14.92 -1.24
N PRO A 27 -9.40 -15.14 -2.13
CA PRO A 27 -9.26 -14.90 -3.56
C PRO A 27 -9.30 -13.40 -3.88
N LEU A 28 -8.77 -13.05 -5.05
CA LEU A 28 -9.04 -11.76 -5.68
C LEU A 28 -10.51 -11.66 -6.09
N VAL A 29 -10.99 -10.43 -6.26
CA VAL A 29 -12.41 -10.13 -6.49
C VAL A 29 -12.95 -10.69 -7.81
N SER A 30 -12.11 -10.82 -8.84
CA SER A 30 -12.54 -11.23 -10.18
C SER A 30 -11.42 -11.85 -11.02
N ARG A 31 -11.80 -12.41 -12.18
CA ARG A 31 -10.86 -12.90 -13.18
C ARG A 31 -10.02 -11.77 -13.78
N GLU A 32 -10.63 -10.62 -14.02
CA GLU A 32 -9.92 -9.44 -14.55
C GLU A 32 -8.81 -9.01 -13.59
N GLN A 33 -9.11 -8.98 -12.28
CA GLN A 33 -8.12 -8.63 -11.28
C GLN A 33 -7.01 -9.70 -11.18
N LEU A 34 -7.35 -10.99 -11.29
CA LEU A 34 -6.35 -12.05 -11.39
C LEU A 34 -5.42 -11.83 -12.58
N THR A 35 -5.98 -11.57 -13.77
CA THR A 35 -5.20 -11.31 -14.99
C THR A 35 -4.32 -10.06 -14.84
N LYS A 36 -4.86 -8.99 -14.24
CA LYS A 36 -4.10 -7.77 -13.98
C LYS A 36 -2.91 -8.05 -13.07
N VAL A 37 -3.13 -8.69 -11.92
CA VAL A 37 -2.07 -8.96 -10.94
C VAL A 37 -1.01 -9.91 -11.49
N THR A 38 -1.41 -11.00 -12.16
CA THR A 38 -0.43 -11.91 -12.78
C THR A 38 0.34 -11.24 -13.91
N GLY A 39 -0.30 -10.39 -14.69
CA GLY A 39 0.36 -9.58 -15.73
C GLY A 39 1.45 -8.66 -15.16
N TYR A 40 1.20 -7.99 -14.03
CA TYR A 40 2.24 -7.21 -13.34
C TYR A 40 3.41 -8.07 -12.86
N LEU A 41 3.13 -9.28 -12.35
CA LEU A 41 4.19 -10.19 -11.90
C LEU A 41 5.05 -10.65 -13.08
N ASP A 42 4.42 -11.07 -14.17
CA ASP A 42 5.09 -11.52 -15.40
C ASP A 42 5.95 -10.39 -16.00
N ASP A 43 5.38 -9.16 -16.10
CA ASP A 43 6.08 -7.99 -16.61
C ASP A 43 7.26 -7.60 -15.71
N GLY A 44 7.07 -7.51 -14.40
CA GLY A 44 8.13 -7.19 -13.46
C GLY A 44 9.28 -8.19 -13.48
N ILE A 45 8.97 -9.48 -13.55
CA ILE A 45 9.99 -10.54 -13.66
C ILE A 45 10.72 -10.46 -15.01
N ALA A 46 10.00 -10.22 -16.10
CA ALA A 46 10.60 -10.06 -17.43
C ALA A 46 11.54 -8.84 -17.50
N GLN A 47 11.25 -7.77 -16.74
CA GLN A 47 12.10 -6.58 -16.60
C GLN A 47 13.31 -6.81 -15.68
N GLY A 48 13.38 -7.92 -14.96
CA GLY A 48 14.51 -8.28 -14.11
C GLY A 48 14.24 -8.28 -12.60
N ALA A 49 13.01 -8.03 -12.17
CA ALA A 49 12.62 -8.22 -10.77
C ALA A 49 12.73 -9.70 -10.38
N ARG A 50 13.06 -9.95 -9.12
CA ARG A 50 13.17 -11.30 -8.58
C ARG A 50 12.17 -11.51 -7.45
N ALA A 51 11.33 -12.53 -7.54
CA ALA A 51 10.45 -12.93 -6.46
C ALA A 51 11.24 -13.69 -5.38
N LEU A 52 11.24 -13.17 -4.15
CA LEU A 52 11.75 -13.87 -2.97
C LEU A 52 10.73 -14.86 -2.40
N ALA A 53 9.44 -14.58 -2.61
CA ALA A 53 8.31 -15.45 -2.29
C ALA A 53 7.24 -15.27 -3.35
N GLY A 54 6.41 -16.28 -3.60
CA GLY A 54 5.33 -16.25 -4.57
C GLY A 54 5.80 -16.08 -6.00
N GLY A 55 5.19 -15.15 -6.73
CA GLY A 55 5.55 -14.80 -8.11
C GLY A 55 4.53 -15.27 -9.14
N GLY A 56 3.36 -15.78 -8.75
CA GLY A 56 2.37 -16.25 -9.70
C GLY A 56 1.02 -16.61 -9.09
N ARG A 57 0.19 -17.21 -9.91
CA ARG A 57 -1.11 -17.74 -9.51
C ARG A 57 -0.96 -18.91 -8.53
N HIS A 58 -1.91 -19.02 -7.61
CA HIS A 58 -2.02 -20.18 -6.72
C HIS A 58 -3.15 -21.11 -7.20
N GLY A 59 -2.80 -22.36 -7.56
CA GLY A 59 -3.75 -23.36 -8.03
C GLY A 59 -4.43 -23.03 -9.37
N ASP A 60 -5.29 -23.96 -9.82
CA ASP A 60 -5.95 -23.88 -11.14
C ASP A 60 -7.40 -23.38 -11.06
N THR A 61 -7.99 -23.42 -9.87
CA THR A 61 -9.39 -23.01 -9.62
C THR A 61 -9.43 -21.76 -8.75
N GLY A 62 -10.46 -20.92 -8.94
CA GLY A 62 -10.60 -19.66 -8.23
C GLY A 62 -9.62 -18.57 -8.72
N PHE A 63 -9.58 -17.46 -8.01
CA PHE A 63 -8.81 -16.27 -8.38
C PHE A 63 -7.71 -15.99 -7.35
N TYR A 64 -6.89 -16.99 -7.07
CA TYR A 64 -5.86 -16.91 -6.05
C TYR A 64 -4.50 -16.55 -6.63
N VAL A 65 -3.78 -15.67 -5.94
CA VAL A 65 -2.40 -15.29 -6.22
C VAL A 65 -1.56 -15.56 -4.98
N GLN A 66 -0.37 -16.08 -5.18
CA GLN A 66 0.59 -16.29 -4.10
C GLN A 66 1.03 -14.93 -3.51
N PRO A 67 1.06 -14.76 -2.18
CA PRO A 67 1.70 -13.61 -1.56
C PRO A 67 3.12 -13.46 -2.07
N THR A 68 3.39 -12.33 -2.70
CA THR A 68 4.61 -12.13 -3.47
C THR A 68 5.43 -10.99 -2.91
N LEU A 69 6.74 -11.20 -2.75
CA LEU A 69 7.70 -10.16 -2.46
C LEU A 69 8.69 -10.05 -3.62
N LEU A 70 8.66 -8.92 -4.33
CA LEU A 70 9.61 -8.59 -5.40
C LEU A 70 10.77 -7.76 -4.87
N VAL A 71 11.98 -8.09 -5.32
CA VAL A 71 13.22 -7.35 -5.07
C VAL A 71 13.94 -7.10 -6.40
N ASP A 72 15.05 -6.36 -6.35
CA ASP A 72 15.84 -6.01 -7.53
C ASP A 72 15.01 -5.20 -8.55
N VAL A 73 14.07 -4.39 -8.04
CA VAL A 73 13.14 -3.56 -8.83
C VAL A 73 13.72 -2.16 -9.01
N ASN A 74 13.69 -1.68 -10.24
CA ASN A 74 14.02 -0.30 -10.59
C ASN A 74 12.78 0.60 -10.51
N ARG A 75 13.00 1.92 -10.40
CA ARG A 75 11.93 2.92 -10.25
C ARG A 75 11.04 3.07 -11.48
N ASP A 76 11.51 2.69 -12.64
CA ASP A 76 10.82 2.73 -13.92
C ASP A 76 9.98 1.47 -14.21
N PHE A 77 10.02 0.46 -13.34
CA PHE A 77 9.18 -0.72 -13.47
C PHE A 77 7.72 -0.40 -13.09
N ASN A 78 6.77 -0.95 -13.85
CA ASN A 78 5.34 -0.78 -13.57
C ASN A 78 4.97 -1.28 -12.16
N VAL A 79 5.58 -2.40 -11.71
CA VAL A 79 5.36 -2.94 -10.36
C VAL A 79 5.82 -2.00 -9.24
N TYR A 80 6.65 -0.99 -9.53
CA TYR A 80 7.05 0.05 -8.58
C TYR A 80 6.12 1.26 -8.64
N GLN A 81 5.69 1.67 -9.84
CA GLN A 81 4.97 2.92 -10.06
C GLN A 81 3.45 2.80 -9.95
N GLU A 82 2.89 1.63 -10.25
CA GLU A 82 1.46 1.45 -10.41
C GLU A 82 0.84 0.65 -9.26
N GLU A 83 -0.46 0.83 -9.06
CA GLU A 83 -1.24 0.11 -8.07
C GLU A 83 -1.62 -1.28 -8.60
N ILE A 84 -0.96 -2.32 -8.09
CA ILE A 84 -1.21 -3.71 -8.48
C ILE A 84 -2.57 -4.19 -7.96
N PHE A 85 -2.94 -3.78 -6.76
CA PHE A 85 -4.17 -4.14 -6.07
C PHE A 85 -4.32 -5.66 -5.87
N GLY A 86 -3.27 -6.27 -5.30
CA GLY A 86 -3.18 -7.70 -5.02
C GLY A 86 -2.14 -7.99 -3.92
N PRO A 87 -1.93 -9.25 -3.54
CA PRO A 87 -1.01 -9.62 -2.46
C PRO A 87 0.46 -9.56 -2.93
N VAL A 88 0.87 -8.42 -3.41
CA VAL A 88 2.22 -8.16 -3.95
C VAL A 88 2.85 -6.98 -3.25
N ALA A 89 4.07 -7.15 -2.78
CA ALA A 89 4.90 -6.09 -2.23
C ALA A 89 6.22 -5.98 -2.98
N VAL A 90 6.74 -4.77 -3.08
CA VAL A 90 8.05 -4.46 -3.67
C VAL A 90 8.97 -3.97 -2.56
N ALA A 91 10.15 -4.56 -2.42
CA ALA A 91 11.15 -4.14 -1.46
C ALA A 91 12.35 -3.50 -2.17
N VAL A 92 12.56 -2.22 -1.90
CA VAL A 92 13.66 -1.44 -2.47
C VAL A 92 14.57 -0.96 -1.34
N PRO A 93 15.89 -1.23 -1.40
CA PRO A 93 16.82 -0.72 -0.41
C PRO A 93 16.99 0.78 -0.56
N PHE A 94 17.16 1.46 0.55
CA PHE A 94 17.49 2.88 0.58
C PHE A 94 18.69 3.15 1.51
N ASN A 95 19.45 4.19 1.20
CA ASN A 95 20.58 4.63 2.00
C ASN A 95 20.28 6.01 2.60
N ARG A 96 20.16 6.10 3.94
CA ARG A 96 19.93 7.32 4.73
C ARG A 96 18.57 8.00 4.46
N ASP A 97 18.22 8.93 5.30
CA ASP A 97 16.93 9.64 5.35
C ASP A 97 16.54 10.34 4.04
N ARG A 98 17.52 10.88 3.31
CA ARG A 98 17.25 11.58 2.04
C ARG A 98 16.74 10.62 0.96
N GLY A 99 17.37 9.45 0.86
CA GLY A 99 16.92 8.41 -0.08
C GLY A 99 15.53 7.86 0.26
N VAL A 100 15.18 7.73 1.56
CA VAL A 100 13.84 7.35 2.01
C VAL A 100 12.80 8.35 1.54
N ARG A 101 13.03 9.65 1.76
CA ARG A 101 12.09 10.70 1.35
C ARG A 101 11.84 10.70 -0.15
N GLU A 102 12.91 10.59 -0.93
CA GLU A 102 12.83 10.57 -2.39
C GLU A 102 12.05 9.33 -2.87
N ALA A 103 12.39 8.15 -2.39
CA ALA A 103 11.73 6.90 -2.76
C ALA A 103 10.25 6.85 -2.31
N ALA A 104 9.95 7.22 -1.07
CA ALA A 104 8.59 7.21 -0.55
C ALA A 104 7.64 8.20 -1.25
N ASN A 105 8.20 9.25 -1.86
CA ASN A 105 7.42 10.26 -2.57
C ASN A 105 7.43 10.08 -4.11
N ASP A 106 8.18 9.12 -4.62
CA ASP A 106 8.32 8.82 -6.04
C ASP A 106 7.19 7.90 -6.54
N THR A 107 5.98 8.38 -6.42
CA THR A 107 4.75 7.70 -6.82
C THR A 107 3.65 8.74 -7.08
N PRO A 108 2.73 8.50 -8.01
CA PRO A 108 1.57 9.37 -8.20
C PRO A 108 0.56 9.30 -7.04
N TYR A 109 0.70 8.34 -6.14
CA TYR A 109 -0.19 8.12 -5.01
C TYR A 109 0.34 8.73 -3.70
N GLY A 110 -0.55 8.80 -2.71
CA GLY A 110 -0.22 9.31 -1.38
C GLY A 110 -1.36 9.07 -0.38
N LEU A 111 -1.89 7.83 -0.31
CA LEU A 111 -2.97 7.51 0.64
C LEU A 111 -2.41 7.38 2.05
N ALA A 112 -1.48 6.46 2.24
CA ALA A 112 -0.95 6.13 3.55
C ALA A 112 0.51 5.68 3.48
N ALA A 113 1.21 5.81 4.60
CA ALA A 113 2.56 5.31 4.78
C ALA A 113 2.79 4.84 6.23
N SER A 114 3.81 4.01 6.43
CA SER A 114 4.28 3.61 7.76
C SER A 114 5.79 3.81 7.87
N VAL A 115 6.23 4.35 9.00
CA VAL A 115 7.65 4.55 9.33
C VAL A 115 7.99 3.68 10.54
N TRP A 116 9.00 2.85 10.40
CA TRP A 116 9.46 1.95 11.47
C TRP A 116 10.85 2.34 11.93
N THR A 117 10.96 2.86 13.14
CA THR A 117 12.23 3.30 13.72
C THR A 117 12.18 3.33 15.24
N ARG A 118 13.34 3.15 15.91
CA ARG A 118 13.48 3.35 17.36
C ARG A 118 13.90 4.79 17.71
N ASP A 119 14.32 5.57 16.74
CA ASP A 119 14.73 6.96 16.94
C ASP A 119 13.54 7.89 16.72
N VAL A 120 13.09 8.56 17.78
CA VAL A 120 11.93 9.46 17.75
C VAL A 120 12.15 10.68 16.86
N SER A 121 13.37 11.20 16.78
CA SER A 121 13.70 12.34 15.93
C SER A 121 13.60 11.96 14.44
N THR A 122 14.07 10.78 14.09
CA THR A 122 13.92 10.20 12.74
C THR A 122 12.44 9.95 12.44
N ALA A 123 11.65 9.41 13.38
CA ALA A 123 10.22 9.19 13.22
C ALA A 123 9.50 10.49 12.79
N HIS A 124 9.66 11.54 13.57
CA HIS A 124 9.04 12.84 13.28
C HIS A 124 9.52 13.44 11.96
N ARG A 125 10.83 13.47 11.73
CA ARG A 125 11.42 14.05 10.53
C ARG A 125 10.96 13.33 9.26
N VAL A 126 10.95 12.01 9.24
CA VAL A 126 10.56 11.22 8.06
C VAL A 126 9.05 11.30 7.85
N ALA A 127 8.24 11.16 8.91
CA ALA A 127 6.78 11.26 8.80
C ALA A 127 6.32 12.60 8.21
N GLN A 128 6.92 13.72 8.60
CA GLN A 128 6.60 15.04 8.05
C GLN A 128 7.00 15.21 6.58
N GLN A 129 7.99 14.45 6.10
CA GLN A 129 8.49 14.56 4.73
C GLN A 129 7.76 13.67 3.74
N ILE A 130 7.04 12.67 4.21
CA ILE A 130 6.24 11.78 3.36
C ILE A 130 4.96 12.48 2.94
N LYS A 131 4.69 12.50 1.63
CA LYS A 131 3.51 13.09 1.03
C LYS A 131 2.37 12.07 0.97
N ALA A 132 1.84 11.72 2.13
CA ALA A 132 0.69 10.84 2.28
C ALA A 132 -0.32 11.47 3.26
N GLY A 133 -1.59 11.15 3.10
CA GLY A 133 -2.66 11.70 3.95
C GLY A 133 -2.59 11.17 5.37
N THR A 134 -2.14 9.93 5.55
CA THR A 134 -1.89 9.33 6.87
C THR A 134 -0.49 8.74 6.92
N VAL A 135 0.24 9.00 8.01
CA VAL A 135 1.54 8.39 8.27
C VAL A 135 1.54 7.78 9.67
N TRP A 136 1.65 6.47 9.74
CA TRP A 136 1.79 5.74 11.00
C TRP A 136 3.26 5.60 11.38
N VAL A 137 3.53 5.56 12.67
CA VAL A 137 4.88 5.31 13.20
C VAL A 137 4.84 4.08 14.10
N ASN A 138 5.65 3.08 13.77
CA ASN A 138 5.74 1.79 14.47
C ASN A 138 4.41 1.03 14.61
N CYS A 139 3.47 1.34 13.71
CA CYS A 139 2.21 0.62 13.52
C CYS A 139 1.79 0.70 12.05
N HIS A 140 0.74 -0.03 11.69
CA HIS A 140 0.12 0.02 10.37
C HIS A 140 -1.37 -0.26 10.51
N ASN A 141 -2.20 0.42 9.72
CA ASN A 141 -3.66 0.29 9.75
C ASN A 141 -4.31 0.53 11.13
N ALA A 142 -3.66 1.30 11.99
CA ALA A 142 -4.22 1.73 13.27
C ALA A 142 -5.09 2.98 13.03
N PHE A 143 -6.39 2.79 12.88
CA PHE A 143 -7.34 3.89 12.68
C PHE A 143 -7.89 4.39 14.00
N ASP A 144 -8.04 5.71 14.09
CA ASP A 144 -8.77 6.41 15.14
C ASP A 144 -9.88 7.24 14.49
N THR A 145 -11.10 7.08 14.95
CA THR A 145 -12.25 7.81 14.40
C THR A 145 -12.17 9.33 14.59
N ALA A 146 -11.32 9.81 15.49
CA ALA A 146 -11.06 11.23 15.69
C ALA A 146 -10.02 11.81 14.72
N LEU A 147 -9.26 10.97 14.01
CA LEU A 147 -8.24 11.39 13.08
C LEU A 147 -8.72 11.28 11.62
N PRO A 148 -8.52 12.33 10.80
CA PRO A 148 -8.94 12.29 9.41
C PRO A 148 -8.12 11.27 8.61
N PHE A 149 -8.80 10.55 7.71
CA PHE A 149 -8.21 9.64 6.74
C PHE A 149 -8.55 10.05 5.31
N GLY A 150 -7.57 10.05 4.41
CA GLY A 150 -7.79 10.38 3.00
C GLY A 150 -6.47 10.59 2.27
N GLY A 151 -6.54 10.69 0.94
CA GLY A 151 -5.38 10.70 0.06
C GLY A 151 -4.74 12.06 -0.16
N TYR A 152 -3.49 12.00 -0.59
CA TYR A 152 -2.77 13.05 -1.31
C TYR A 152 -2.63 12.64 -2.77
N LYS A 153 -2.30 13.57 -3.64
CA LYS A 153 -2.02 13.32 -5.07
C LYS A 153 -3.19 12.56 -5.74
N GLN A 154 -2.91 11.52 -6.53
CA GLN A 154 -3.93 10.73 -7.23
C GLN A 154 -4.68 9.72 -6.33
N SER A 155 -4.29 9.57 -5.07
CA SER A 155 -5.10 8.81 -4.11
C SER A 155 -6.39 9.53 -3.71
N GLY A 156 -6.62 10.71 -4.23
CA GLY A 156 -7.85 11.46 -4.09
C GLY A 156 -7.75 12.61 -3.09
N TRP A 157 -8.85 13.28 -2.91
CA TRP A 157 -9.05 14.43 -2.04
C TRP A 157 -10.32 14.21 -1.21
N GLY A 158 -10.59 15.09 -0.27
CA GLY A 158 -11.58 14.85 0.76
C GLY A 158 -10.99 14.05 1.93
N ARG A 159 -11.75 13.97 3.00
CA ARG A 159 -11.35 13.22 4.20
C ARG A 159 -12.54 12.45 4.77
N GLU A 160 -12.30 11.21 5.14
CA GLU A 160 -13.16 10.42 6.00
C GLU A 160 -12.64 10.50 7.43
N LEU A 161 -13.46 10.16 8.42
CA LEU A 161 -13.13 10.24 9.82
C LEU A 161 -12.77 11.66 10.29
N GLY A 162 -12.63 11.85 11.59
CA GLY A 162 -12.38 13.14 12.19
C GLY A 162 -13.52 14.15 11.96
N GLU A 163 -13.37 15.34 12.53
CA GLU A 163 -14.37 16.42 12.42
C GLU A 163 -14.57 16.88 10.98
N GLY A 164 -13.48 16.90 10.18
CA GLY A 164 -13.51 17.31 8.78
C GLY A 164 -14.43 16.49 7.87
N ALA A 165 -14.71 15.23 8.23
CA ALA A 165 -15.58 14.37 7.44
C ALA A 165 -17.02 14.91 7.32
N ILE A 166 -17.51 15.63 8.32
CA ILE A 166 -18.86 16.23 8.32
C ILE A 166 -19.00 17.23 7.16
N ALA A 167 -17.93 17.97 6.85
CA ALA A 167 -17.93 18.95 5.77
C ALA A 167 -18.19 18.33 4.40
N GLU A 168 -17.77 17.10 4.17
CA GLU A 168 -17.97 16.37 2.90
C GLU A 168 -19.45 16.01 2.64
N TYR A 169 -20.26 15.95 3.69
CA TYR A 169 -21.70 15.61 3.62
C TYR A 169 -22.61 16.81 3.83
N THR A 170 -22.05 18.03 3.95
CA THR A 170 -22.81 19.27 4.21
C THR A 170 -22.45 20.36 3.21
N GLN A 171 -23.33 21.37 3.10
CA GLN A 171 -23.09 22.54 2.28
C GLN A 171 -23.28 23.82 3.11
N THR A 172 -22.33 24.71 3.02
CA THR A 172 -22.43 26.05 3.64
C THR A 172 -23.40 26.92 2.85
N LYS A 173 -24.38 27.54 3.56
CA LYS A 173 -25.32 28.50 2.99
C LYS A 173 -25.18 29.83 3.69
N ALA A 174 -24.99 30.91 2.95
CA ALA A 174 -25.08 32.27 3.46
C ALA A 174 -26.47 32.86 3.19
N ILE A 175 -27.05 33.53 4.20
CA ILE A 175 -28.32 34.26 4.07
C ILE A 175 -28.03 35.70 4.48
N ASN A 176 -28.28 36.65 3.57
CA ASN A 176 -28.16 38.07 3.84
C ASN A 176 -29.54 38.74 3.69
N ILE A 177 -30.05 39.39 4.75
CA ILE A 177 -31.35 40.07 4.77
C ILE A 177 -31.10 41.54 5.05
N ALA A 178 -31.43 42.38 4.07
CA ALA A 178 -31.49 43.86 4.30
C ALA A 178 -32.90 44.22 4.77
N LEU A 179 -33.00 44.94 5.91
CA LEU A 179 -34.25 45.45 6.47
C LEU A 179 -34.39 46.94 6.15
#